data_ac5e0be1de3d498a7a071b906ca27f94
#
_entry.id   ac5e0be1de3d498a7a071b906ca27f94
#
_cell.length_a   1.000
_cell.length_b   1.000
_cell.length_c   1.000
_cell.angle_alpha   90.00
_cell.angle_beta   90.00
_cell.angle_gamma   90.00
#
_symmetry.space_group_name_H-M   'P 1'
#
loop_
_entity.id
_entity.type
_entity.pdbx_description
1 polymer ?
#
loop_
_entity_poly.entity_id
_entity_poly.type
_entity_poly.pdbx_seq_one_letter_code
_entity_poly.pdbx_strand_id
1 'polypeptide(L)'
;LKTDPGLVEFVGVYHSSQEYDFSKSAEFISANGLTNFHLHEVNAPLDEEVVYKQNQCSSDFRKIFSNSVGIIFFGGPDIPPALYGQENLYSLTNDPGRHYFEVSFLFHLLGGTRDSDYKPLLEENPDYMITGFCLGLQSMNVATGGTLWQDIPAQLYQSTTSETNVQIDRRNLHRNYWQEIRDDKDLMPVSLHPVKFTEEMFFGNRVKVSRELEPIVCSIHHQAINELSPAFSATATSYDGKIVEGIAHKKYPNVFSVQFHPEIPDLYMETALLRFAPEDTPATVHSILGKESQEFHIKYWEFISGVIGEQASK
;
A
#
# COMPACT_ATOMS: atom_id res chain seq x y z
N LEU A 1 15.70 -1.69 2.55
CA LEU A 1 16.22 -2.44 1.42
C LEU A 1 17.69 -2.75 1.67
N LYS A 2 18.10 -4.03 1.71
CA LYS A 2 19.52 -4.45 1.78
C LYS A 2 20.15 -4.49 0.37
N THR A 3 19.89 -3.47 -0.44
CA THR A 3 20.62 -3.27 -1.70
C THR A 3 21.85 -2.42 -1.41
N ASP A 4 22.94 -2.69 -2.08
CA ASP A 4 24.09 -1.78 -2.03
C ASP A 4 23.61 -0.38 -2.46
N PRO A 5 23.69 0.64 -1.59
CA PRO A 5 23.21 1.99 -1.91
C PRO A 5 23.82 2.60 -3.17
N GLY A 6 24.98 2.07 -3.62
CA GLY A 6 25.63 2.47 -4.86
C GLY A 6 25.08 1.85 -6.14
N LEU A 7 24.16 0.88 -6.04
CA LEU A 7 23.62 0.15 -7.19
C LEU A 7 22.19 0.51 -7.55
N VAL A 8 21.45 1.21 -6.69
CA VAL A 8 20.04 1.55 -6.90
C VAL A 8 19.81 3.04 -6.69
N GLU A 9 19.24 3.68 -7.70
CA GLU A 9 18.72 5.04 -7.60
C GLU A 9 17.22 4.99 -7.28
N PHE A 10 16.77 5.83 -6.37
CA PHE A 10 15.39 5.99 -5.97
C PHE A 10 14.86 7.32 -6.52
N VAL A 11 13.75 7.26 -7.27
CA VAL A 11 13.12 8.44 -7.83
C VAL A 11 11.72 8.58 -7.29
N GLY A 12 11.48 9.58 -6.45
CA GLY A 12 10.14 9.98 -6.03
C GLY A 12 9.43 10.67 -7.17
N VAL A 13 8.45 9.99 -7.78
CA VAL A 13 7.66 10.52 -8.89
C VAL A 13 6.36 11.09 -8.35
N TYR A 14 6.01 12.30 -8.75
CA TYR A 14 4.78 12.97 -8.34
C TYR A 14 4.19 13.82 -9.47
N HIS A 15 2.92 14.14 -9.35
CA HIS A 15 2.23 15.00 -10.29
C HIS A 15 2.04 16.41 -9.71
N SER A 16 2.18 17.44 -10.55
CA SER A 16 2.10 18.86 -10.13
C SER A 16 0.75 19.26 -9.52
N SER A 17 -0.33 18.50 -9.76
CA SER A 17 -1.64 18.75 -9.14
C SER A 17 -1.80 18.16 -7.74
N GLN A 18 -0.80 17.45 -7.20
CA GLN A 18 -0.85 16.93 -5.84
C GLN A 18 -0.68 18.04 -4.82
N GLU A 19 -1.40 17.93 -3.70
CA GLU A 19 -1.39 18.95 -2.64
C GLU A 19 -0.19 18.81 -1.69
N TYR A 20 0.56 17.70 -1.78
CA TYR A 20 1.71 17.45 -0.91
C TYR A 20 2.88 18.41 -1.22
N ASP A 21 3.50 18.95 -0.16
CA ASP A 21 4.66 19.85 -0.28
C ASP A 21 5.96 19.04 -0.46
N PHE A 22 6.33 18.77 -1.71
CA PHE A 22 7.55 18.04 -2.05
C PHE A 22 8.85 18.82 -1.81
N SER A 23 8.78 20.14 -1.49
CA SER A 23 9.97 20.93 -1.11
C SER A 23 10.63 20.36 0.15
N LYS A 24 9.82 19.86 1.11
CA LYS A 24 10.33 19.21 2.33
C LYS A 24 11.11 17.93 2.03
N SER A 25 10.67 17.15 1.04
CA SER A 25 11.41 15.96 0.59
C SER A 25 12.74 16.36 -0.06
N ALA A 26 12.74 17.40 -0.89
CA ALA A 26 13.96 17.92 -1.50
C ALA A 26 14.97 18.45 -0.45
N GLU A 27 14.47 19.19 0.53
CA GLU A 27 15.28 19.68 1.66
C GLU A 27 15.87 18.51 2.47
N PHE A 28 15.06 17.48 2.77
CA PHE A 28 15.53 16.29 3.50
C PHE A 28 16.62 15.53 2.73
N ILE A 29 16.45 15.31 1.44
CA ILE A 29 17.43 14.66 0.56
C ILE A 29 18.75 15.44 0.61
N SER A 30 18.68 16.77 0.42
CA SER A 30 19.85 17.66 0.42
C SER A 30 20.55 17.69 1.77
N ALA A 31 19.78 17.89 2.86
CA ALA A 31 20.31 18.01 4.21
C ALA A 31 21.02 16.74 4.71
N ASN A 32 20.60 15.58 4.23
CA ASN A 32 21.17 14.28 4.60
C ASN A 32 22.20 13.75 3.58
N GLY A 33 22.50 14.50 2.51
CA GLY A 33 23.48 14.10 1.50
C GLY A 33 23.10 12.81 0.76
N LEU A 34 21.82 12.57 0.53
CA LEU A 34 21.31 11.36 -0.13
C LEU A 34 21.48 11.48 -1.65
N THR A 35 22.64 11.09 -2.15
CA THR A 35 23.00 11.27 -3.57
C THR A 35 22.30 10.33 -4.54
N ASN A 36 21.71 9.24 -4.04
CA ASN A 36 20.97 8.24 -4.81
C ASN A 36 19.44 8.41 -4.70
N PHE A 37 18.96 9.56 -4.19
CA PHE A 37 17.55 9.90 -4.13
C PHE A 37 17.26 11.14 -4.96
N HIS A 38 16.29 11.08 -5.84
CA HIS A 38 15.87 12.14 -6.76
C HIS A 38 14.38 12.37 -6.70
N LEU A 39 13.92 13.53 -7.15
CA LEU A 39 12.50 13.83 -7.36
C LEU A 39 12.25 14.10 -8.84
N HIS A 40 11.13 13.62 -9.36
CA HIS A 40 10.70 13.80 -10.73
C HIS A 40 9.24 14.25 -10.77
N GLU A 41 9.00 15.45 -11.26
CA GLU A 41 7.68 16.02 -11.44
C GLU A 41 7.11 15.68 -12.81
N VAL A 42 5.86 15.20 -12.84
CA VAL A 42 5.03 15.08 -14.05
C VAL A 42 3.97 16.17 -13.96
N ASN A 43 3.83 17.00 -15.01
CA ASN A 43 2.89 18.13 -15.00
C ASN A 43 2.00 18.22 -16.24
N ALA A 44 1.89 17.13 -17.02
CA ALA A 44 0.93 17.04 -18.10
C ALA A 44 -0.50 17.01 -17.54
N PRO A 45 -1.49 17.67 -18.15
CA PRO A 45 -2.87 17.69 -17.65
C PRO A 45 -3.46 16.30 -17.48
N LEU A 46 -4.06 16.06 -16.31
CA LEU A 46 -4.70 14.81 -15.93
C LEU A 46 -5.94 15.11 -15.09
N ASP A 47 -7.08 14.50 -15.46
CA ASP A 47 -8.35 14.62 -14.76
C ASP A 47 -9.06 13.25 -14.68
N GLU A 48 -10.18 13.21 -13.97
CA GLU A 48 -10.96 11.98 -13.75
C GLU A 48 -11.42 11.30 -15.04
N GLU A 49 -11.75 12.07 -16.08
CA GLU A 49 -12.36 11.54 -17.32
C GLU A 49 -11.37 10.70 -18.15
N VAL A 50 -10.07 10.92 -17.96
CA VAL A 50 -9.01 10.30 -18.75
C VAL A 50 -8.14 9.30 -17.97
N VAL A 51 -8.46 9.03 -16.71
CA VAL A 51 -7.69 8.11 -15.85
C VAL A 51 -7.52 6.73 -16.49
N TYR A 52 -8.55 6.19 -17.12
CA TYR A 52 -8.58 4.84 -17.72
C TYR A 52 -8.42 4.85 -19.24
N LYS A 53 -7.65 5.81 -19.78
CA LYS A 53 -7.42 5.97 -21.22
C LYS A 53 -5.99 6.40 -21.49
N GLN A 54 -5.56 6.31 -22.74
CA GLN A 54 -4.42 7.08 -23.22
C GLN A 54 -4.67 8.57 -22.96
N ASN A 55 -3.73 9.24 -22.29
CA ASN A 55 -3.84 10.64 -21.89
C ASN A 55 -2.49 11.38 -22.05
N GLN A 56 -2.43 12.62 -21.63
CA GLN A 56 -1.24 13.44 -21.83
C GLN A 56 -0.04 12.97 -20.98
N CYS A 57 -0.27 12.26 -19.85
CA CYS A 57 0.79 11.67 -19.02
C CYS A 57 1.32 10.34 -19.57
N SER A 58 0.67 9.73 -20.58
CA SER A 58 1.03 8.38 -21.09
C SER A 58 2.48 8.27 -21.55
N SER A 59 3.03 9.36 -22.15
CA SER A 59 4.43 9.38 -22.57
C SER A 59 5.40 9.39 -21.39
N ASP A 60 5.04 10.05 -20.30
CA ASP A 60 5.87 10.10 -19.09
C ASP A 60 5.79 8.78 -18.33
N PHE A 61 4.60 8.17 -18.23
CA PHE A 61 4.43 6.81 -17.68
C PHE A 61 5.33 5.80 -18.42
N ARG A 62 5.35 5.85 -19.76
CA ARG A 62 6.21 4.99 -20.55
C ARG A 62 7.70 5.26 -20.30
N LYS A 63 8.14 6.53 -20.18
CA LYS A 63 9.53 6.87 -19.88
C LYS A 63 9.93 6.36 -18.49
N ILE A 64 9.08 6.54 -17.46
CA ILE A 64 9.34 6.04 -16.11
C ILE A 64 9.48 4.52 -16.14
N PHE A 65 8.53 3.81 -16.75
CA PHE A 65 8.58 2.35 -16.90
C PHE A 65 9.83 1.87 -17.62
N SER A 66 10.23 2.50 -18.74
CA SER A 66 11.37 2.07 -19.55
C SER A 66 12.73 2.38 -18.89
N ASN A 67 12.79 3.30 -17.92
CA ASN A 67 14.03 3.71 -17.25
C ASN A 67 14.11 3.25 -15.78
N SER A 68 13.25 2.33 -15.38
CA SER A 68 13.27 1.78 -14.02
C SER A 68 13.11 0.26 -14.04
N VAL A 69 13.46 -0.39 -12.94
CA VAL A 69 13.35 -1.86 -12.77
C VAL A 69 12.10 -2.24 -11.99
N GLY A 70 11.43 -1.27 -11.40
CA GLY A 70 10.19 -1.47 -10.64
C GLY A 70 9.68 -0.17 -10.03
N ILE A 71 8.48 -0.24 -9.46
CA ILE A 71 7.82 0.87 -8.80
C ILE A 71 7.14 0.42 -7.51
N ILE A 72 7.15 1.31 -6.51
CA ILE A 72 6.49 1.11 -5.21
C ILE A 72 5.47 2.23 -5.02
N PHE A 73 4.21 1.86 -4.76
CA PHE A 73 3.14 2.79 -4.41
C PHE A 73 2.92 2.79 -2.90
N PHE A 74 3.03 3.94 -2.27
CA PHE A 74 2.94 4.07 -0.81
C PHE A 74 1.53 4.39 -0.32
N GLY A 75 1.33 4.29 1.00
CA GLY A 75 0.12 4.67 1.69
C GLY A 75 -0.28 6.14 1.49
N GLY A 76 -1.53 6.47 1.76
CA GLY A 76 -2.05 7.83 1.58
C GLY A 76 -3.54 7.98 1.87
N PRO A 77 -4.16 9.09 1.44
CA PRO A 77 -5.58 9.39 1.66
C PRO A 77 -6.51 8.49 0.84
N ASP A 78 -7.81 8.65 1.05
CA ASP A 78 -8.85 7.84 0.42
C ASP A 78 -9.00 8.12 -1.07
N ILE A 79 -9.14 7.05 -1.85
CA ILE A 79 -9.42 7.14 -3.29
C ILE A 79 -10.83 7.69 -3.51
N PRO A 80 -11.04 8.69 -4.40
CA PRO A 80 -12.37 9.15 -4.77
C PRO A 80 -13.25 7.99 -5.28
N PRO A 81 -14.43 7.75 -4.66
CA PRO A 81 -15.31 6.64 -5.04
C PRO A 81 -15.77 6.67 -6.50
N ALA A 82 -15.82 7.84 -7.12
CA ALA A 82 -16.11 7.99 -8.54
C ALA A 82 -15.16 7.17 -9.43
N LEU A 83 -13.88 7.03 -9.05
CA LEU A 83 -12.91 6.22 -9.80
C LEU A 83 -13.25 4.73 -9.84
N TYR A 84 -14.03 4.21 -8.90
CA TYR A 84 -14.54 2.84 -8.94
C TYR A 84 -16.06 2.76 -9.10
N GLY A 85 -16.70 3.87 -9.54
CA GLY A 85 -18.09 3.89 -9.97
C GLY A 85 -19.09 3.89 -8.82
N GLN A 86 -18.73 4.42 -7.67
CA GLN A 86 -19.61 4.52 -6.49
C GLN A 86 -19.83 5.96 -6.06
N GLU A 87 -20.97 6.21 -5.38
CA GLU A 87 -21.20 7.46 -4.66
C GLU A 87 -20.29 7.54 -3.42
N ASN A 88 -19.88 8.75 -3.05
CA ASN A 88 -19.10 8.96 -1.83
C ASN A 88 -20.04 8.95 -0.60
N LEU A 89 -19.92 7.91 0.22
CA LEU A 89 -20.67 7.75 1.46
C LEU A 89 -19.81 8.03 2.70
N TYR A 90 -18.54 7.60 2.69
CA TYR A 90 -17.66 7.62 3.86
C TYR A 90 -16.22 8.03 3.55
N SER A 91 -15.83 8.19 2.27
CA SER A 91 -14.46 8.51 1.90
C SER A 91 -14.12 9.96 2.16
N LEU A 92 -12.95 10.22 2.73
CA LEU A 92 -12.35 11.54 2.91
C LEU A 92 -11.41 11.82 1.74
N THR A 93 -11.94 12.34 0.64
CA THR A 93 -11.21 12.57 -0.60
C THR A 93 -10.41 13.88 -0.53
N ASN A 94 -9.24 13.79 0.06
CA ASN A 94 -8.24 14.85 0.05
C ASN A 94 -7.27 14.59 -1.10
N ASP A 95 -6.75 15.52 -1.82
CA ASP A 95 -5.78 15.35 -2.89
C ASP A 95 -6.22 14.39 -4.05
N PRO A 96 -7.30 14.71 -4.78
CA PRO A 96 -7.76 13.88 -5.89
C PRO A 96 -6.72 13.76 -7.02
N GLY A 97 -5.86 14.77 -7.21
CA GLY A 97 -4.79 14.77 -8.21
C GLY A 97 -3.81 13.63 -8.05
N ARG A 98 -3.47 13.26 -6.81
CA ARG A 98 -2.65 12.10 -6.52
C ARG A 98 -3.30 10.80 -7.01
N HIS A 99 -4.59 10.63 -6.73
CA HIS A 99 -5.31 9.40 -7.10
C HIS A 99 -5.49 9.28 -8.61
N TYR A 100 -5.78 10.38 -9.30
CA TYR A 100 -5.84 10.38 -10.78
C TYR A 100 -4.50 9.93 -11.36
N PHE A 101 -3.39 10.44 -10.83
CA PHE A 101 -2.06 10.09 -11.28
C PHE A 101 -1.69 8.62 -11.01
N GLU A 102 -1.81 8.16 -9.75
CA GLU A 102 -1.43 6.80 -9.37
C GLU A 102 -2.31 5.74 -10.03
N VAL A 103 -3.64 5.94 -10.05
CA VAL A 103 -4.59 5.00 -10.68
C VAL A 103 -4.39 4.98 -12.19
N SER A 104 -4.18 6.14 -12.84
CA SER A 104 -3.91 6.19 -14.28
C SER A 104 -2.58 5.50 -14.63
N PHE A 105 -1.53 5.73 -13.84
CA PHE A 105 -0.25 5.06 -14.07
C PHE A 105 -0.38 3.53 -13.90
N LEU A 106 -1.03 3.07 -12.85
CA LEU A 106 -1.31 1.64 -12.64
C LEU A 106 -2.14 1.03 -13.76
N PHE A 107 -3.15 1.76 -14.27
CA PHE A 107 -3.92 1.32 -15.44
C PHE A 107 -3.02 1.19 -16.68
N HIS A 108 -2.11 2.13 -16.93
CA HIS A 108 -1.16 2.04 -18.02
C HIS A 108 -0.20 0.86 -17.88
N LEU A 109 0.20 0.53 -16.65
CA LEU A 109 1.09 -0.59 -16.36
C LEU A 109 0.38 -1.95 -16.50
N LEU A 110 -0.84 -2.08 -15.95
CA LEU A 110 -1.53 -3.35 -15.72
C LEU A 110 -2.70 -3.62 -16.66
N GLY A 111 -3.30 -2.57 -17.26
CA GLY A 111 -4.60 -2.66 -17.91
C GLY A 111 -5.71 -2.88 -16.89
N GLY A 112 -6.87 -3.34 -17.34
CA GLY A 112 -7.98 -3.64 -16.46
C GLY A 112 -9.32 -3.80 -17.18
N THR A 113 -10.39 -4.05 -16.44
CA THR A 113 -11.74 -4.28 -16.99
C THR A 113 -12.42 -3.00 -17.49
N ARG A 114 -11.86 -1.82 -17.19
CA ARG A 114 -12.40 -0.52 -17.63
C ARG A 114 -12.19 -0.28 -19.14
N ASP A 115 -11.11 -0.85 -19.69
CA ASP A 115 -10.85 -0.90 -21.14
C ASP A 115 -10.13 -2.22 -21.44
N SER A 116 -10.87 -3.23 -21.90
CA SER A 116 -10.35 -4.57 -22.17
C SER A 116 -9.44 -4.63 -23.40
N ASP A 117 -9.47 -3.63 -24.27
CA ASP A 117 -8.65 -3.54 -25.47
C ASP A 117 -7.33 -2.81 -25.22
N TYR A 118 -7.18 -2.20 -24.04
CA TYR A 118 -5.95 -1.52 -23.65
C TYR A 118 -4.79 -2.51 -23.50
N LYS A 119 -3.65 -2.22 -24.13
CA LYS A 119 -2.43 -3.03 -24.02
C LYS A 119 -1.53 -2.48 -22.93
N PRO A 120 -1.42 -3.18 -21.79
CA PRO A 120 -0.62 -2.70 -20.66
C PRO A 120 0.89 -2.73 -20.97
N LEU A 121 1.63 -1.79 -20.36
CA LEU A 121 3.09 -1.69 -20.52
C LEU A 121 3.82 -2.96 -20.05
N LEU A 122 3.29 -3.66 -19.05
CA LEU A 122 3.85 -4.93 -18.56
C LEU A 122 3.89 -6.06 -19.60
N GLU A 123 3.18 -5.95 -20.73
CA GLU A 123 3.36 -6.91 -21.84
C GLU A 123 4.73 -6.79 -22.49
N GLU A 124 5.37 -5.61 -22.43
CA GLU A 124 6.72 -5.36 -22.94
C GLU A 124 7.83 -5.85 -21.98
N ASN A 125 7.56 -5.84 -20.66
CA ASN A 125 8.46 -6.34 -19.62
C ASN A 125 7.65 -7.04 -18.51
N PRO A 126 7.27 -8.33 -18.66
CA PRO A 126 6.46 -9.06 -17.71
C PRO A 126 7.10 -9.28 -16.33
N ASP A 127 8.41 -9.12 -16.24
CA ASP A 127 9.17 -9.27 -14.99
C ASP A 127 9.31 -7.97 -14.20
N TYR A 128 8.86 -6.83 -14.74
CA TYR A 128 8.91 -5.53 -14.05
C TYR A 128 8.18 -5.60 -12.70
N MET A 129 8.82 -5.08 -11.64
CA MET A 129 8.25 -5.14 -10.30
C MET A 129 7.23 -4.02 -10.07
N ILE A 130 6.04 -4.38 -9.60
CA ILE A 130 5.08 -3.43 -9.04
C ILE A 130 4.66 -3.93 -7.66
N THR A 131 4.87 -3.11 -6.65
CA THR A 131 4.37 -3.38 -5.29
C THR A 131 3.78 -2.13 -4.68
N GLY A 132 3.04 -2.29 -3.59
CA GLY A 132 2.45 -1.16 -2.88
C GLY A 132 2.02 -1.55 -1.47
N PHE A 133 1.81 -0.51 -0.66
CA PHE A 133 1.41 -0.64 0.72
C PHE A 133 0.16 0.21 0.95
N CYS A 134 -0.84 -0.32 1.68
CA CYS A 134 -2.07 0.35 2.06
C CYS A 134 -2.81 0.94 0.84
N LEU A 135 -2.78 2.24 0.62
CA LEU A 135 -3.34 2.88 -0.57
C LEU A 135 -2.81 2.25 -1.88
N GLY A 136 -1.53 1.87 -1.94
CA GLY A 136 -0.93 1.25 -3.13
C GLY A 136 -1.62 -0.06 -3.53
N LEU A 137 -2.03 -0.90 -2.56
CA LEU A 137 -2.85 -2.09 -2.81
C LEU A 137 -4.24 -1.71 -3.34
N GLN A 138 -4.88 -0.71 -2.72
CA GLN A 138 -6.21 -0.22 -3.10
C GLN A 138 -6.19 0.38 -4.51
N SER A 139 -5.17 1.20 -4.81
CA SER A 139 -4.96 1.79 -6.15
C SER A 139 -4.77 0.72 -7.23
N MET A 140 -4.01 -0.36 -6.96
CA MET A 140 -3.87 -1.49 -7.89
C MET A 140 -5.21 -2.19 -8.15
N ASN A 141 -6.00 -2.42 -7.11
CA ASN A 141 -7.32 -3.03 -7.24
C ASN A 141 -8.26 -2.16 -8.08
N VAL A 142 -8.34 -0.87 -7.77
CA VAL A 142 -9.20 0.10 -8.47
C VAL A 142 -8.76 0.28 -9.93
N ALA A 143 -7.47 0.45 -10.19
CA ALA A 143 -6.93 0.62 -11.53
C ALA A 143 -7.29 -0.54 -12.46
N THR A 144 -7.37 -1.75 -11.93
CA THR A 144 -7.66 -2.96 -12.71
C THR A 144 -9.13 -3.37 -12.71
N GLY A 145 -10.01 -2.58 -12.06
CA GLY A 145 -11.47 -2.71 -12.11
C GLY A 145 -12.16 -3.24 -10.87
N GLY A 146 -11.44 -3.36 -9.74
CA GLY A 146 -12.05 -3.67 -8.44
C GLY A 146 -12.68 -2.46 -7.75
N THR A 147 -13.30 -2.68 -6.58
CA THR A 147 -13.97 -1.66 -5.77
C THR A 147 -13.49 -1.70 -4.32
N LEU A 148 -13.88 -0.68 -3.52
CA LEU A 148 -13.48 -0.57 -2.12
C LEU A 148 -14.68 -0.51 -1.18
N TRP A 149 -14.53 -1.07 0.02
CA TRP A 149 -15.26 -0.64 1.20
C TRP A 149 -14.73 0.74 1.59
N GLN A 150 -15.62 1.74 1.68
CA GLN A 150 -15.25 3.12 2.01
C GLN A 150 -15.01 3.32 3.51
N ASP A 151 -15.62 2.48 4.34
CA ASP A 151 -15.40 2.45 5.78
C ASP A 151 -15.65 1.05 6.34
N ILE A 152 -14.60 0.41 6.84
CA ILE A 152 -14.64 -0.94 7.40
C ILE A 152 -15.59 -1.04 8.58
N PRO A 153 -15.52 -0.17 9.63
CA PRO A 153 -16.43 -0.25 10.75
C PRO A 153 -17.89 -0.14 10.37
N ALA A 154 -18.25 0.87 9.60
CA ALA A 154 -19.64 1.12 9.23
C ALA A 154 -20.22 0.01 8.34
N GLN A 155 -19.47 -0.42 7.33
CA GLN A 155 -19.98 -1.30 6.30
C GLN A 155 -19.85 -2.79 6.62
N LEU A 156 -18.82 -3.20 7.39
CA LEU A 156 -18.58 -4.61 7.73
C LEU A 156 -18.98 -4.98 9.17
N TYR A 157 -18.92 -4.01 10.10
CA TYR A 157 -19.19 -4.27 11.52
C TYR A 157 -20.40 -3.50 12.06
N GLN A 158 -21.11 -2.71 11.21
CA GLN A 158 -22.27 -1.89 11.60
C GLN A 158 -21.96 -0.94 12.77
N SER A 159 -20.75 -0.43 12.80
CA SER A 159 -20.24 0.47 13.82
C SER A 159 -19.92 1.83 13.19
N THR A 160 -20.56 2.90 13.70
CA THR A 160 -20.55 4.22 13.04
C THR A 160 -19.99 5.35 13.92
N THR A 161 -19.54 5.03 15.14
CA THR A 161 -18.90 6.00 16.03
C THR A 161 -17.60 5.43 16.57
N SER A 162 -16.64 6.29 16.91
CA SER A 162 -15.37 5.85 17.47
C SER A 162 -15.52 5.06 18.76
N GLU A 163 -16.53 5.39 19.60
CA GLU A 163 -16.86 4.66 20.85
C GLU A 163 -17.35 3.24 20.58
N THR A 164 -18.06 3.01 19.47
CA THR A 164 -18.47 1.66 19.08
C THR A 164 -17.38 0.94 18.29
N ASN A 165 -16.56 1.67 17.54
CA ASN A 165 -15.44 1.09 16.78
C ASN A 165 -14.42 0.43 17.72
N VAL A 166 -14.10 1.02 18.87
CA VAL A 166 -13.17 0.42 19.85
C VAL A 166 -13.70 -0.84 20.51
N GLN A 167 -14.98 -1.20 20.34
CA GLN A 167 -15.57 -2.45 20.84
C GLN A 167 -15.43 -3.61 19.83
N ILE A 168 -15.02 -3.34 18.59
CA ILE A 168 -14.69 -4.39 17.60
C ILE A 168 -13.51 -5.19 18.17
N ASP A 169 -13.49 -6.50 17.90
CA ASP A 169 -12.36 -7.35 18.31
C ASP A 169 -11.03 -6.74 17.79
N ARG A 170 -10.09 -6.50 18.71
CA ARG A 170 -8.81 -5.85 18.43
C ARG A 170 -8.05 -6.50 17.25
N ARG A 171 -8.21 -7.82 17.08
CA ARG A 171 -7.60 -8.55 15.95
C ARG A 171 -8.17 -8.17 14.58
N ASN A 172 -9.30 -7.48 14.54
CA ASN A 172 -9.99 -7.02 13.34
C ASN A 172 -10.06 -5.48 13.27
N LEU A 173 -9.29 -4.78 14.10
CA LEU A 173 -9.15 -3.33 14.04
C LEU A 173 -7.94 -2.97 13.16
N HIS A 174 -8.19 -2.24 12.09
CA HIS A 174 -7.18 -1.81 11.12
C HIS A 174 -6.72 -0.37 11.33
N ARG A 175 -7.28 0.31 12.33
CA ARG A 175 -6.95 1.65 12.78
C ARG A 175 -7.18 1.76 14.29
N ASN A 176 -6.40 2.58 14.98
CA ASN A 176 -6.61 2.82 16.40
C ASN A 176 -7.59 3.97 16.64
N TYR A 177 -8.87 3.66 16.88
CA TYR A 177 -9.93 4.63 17.12
C TYR A 177 -9.89 5.25 18.53
N TRP A 178 -9.08 4.74 19.46
CA TRP A 178 -8.89 5.38 20.78
C TRP A 178 -8.33 6.78 20.65
N GLN A 179 -7.53 7.08 19.65
CA GLN A 179 -7.00 8.42 19.38
C GLN A 179 -8.08 9.46 19.02
N GLU A 180 -9.23 9.00 18.53
CA GLU A 180 -10.35 9.89 18.20
C GLU A 180 -11.21 10.20 19.45
N ILE A 181 -11.16 9.35 20.49
CA ILE A 181 -11.93 9.48 21.73
C ILE A 181 -11.12 10.19 22.82
N ARG A 182 -9.79 10.04 22.80
CA ARG A 182 -8.88 10.51 23.86
C ARG A 182 -7.77 11.37 23.28
N ASP A 183 -7.58 12.56 23.86
CA ASP A 183 -6.37 13.36 23.64
C ASP A 183 -5.25 12.82 24.55
N ASP A 184 -4.67 11.68 24.15
CA ASP A 184 -3.63 10.97 24.90
C ASP A 184 -2.46 10.65 23.96
N LYS A 185 -1.34 11.32 24.17
CA LYS A 185 -0.14 11.21 23.33
C LYS A 185 0.59 9.87 23.48
N ASP A 186 0.28 9.10 24.51
CA ASP A 186 0.85 7.78 24.74
C ASP A 186 0.05 6.68 24.03
N LEU A 187 -1.02 7.02 23.31
CA LEU A 187 -1.74 6.06 22.45
C LEU A 187 -1.01 5.84 21.14
N MET A 188 -0.91 4.57 20.72
CA MET A 188 -0.32 4.19 19.43
C MET A 188 -1.10 4.84 18.27
N PRO A 189 -0.41 5.46 17.28
CA PRO A 189 -1.07 5.98 16.08
C PRO A 189 -1.49 4.89 15.08
N VAL A 190 -1.21 3.63 15.40
CA VAL A 190 -1.40 2.48 14.52
C VAL A 190 -2.21 1.39 15.21
N SER A 191 -2.79 0.47 14.44
CA SER A 191 -3.29 -0.81 14.92
C SER A 191 -2.29 -1.92 14.62
N LEU A 192 -2.20 -2.89 15.54
CA LEU A 192 -1.42 -4.10 15.38
C LEU A 192 -2.38 -5.29 15.43
N HIS A 193 -2.46 -6.04 14.35
CA HIS A 193 -3.39 -7.16 14.22
C HIS A 193 -2.76 -8.33 13.44
N PRO A 194 -3.18 -9.58 13.68
CA PRO A 194 -2.72 -10.73 12.92
C PRO A 194 -3.36 -10.76 11.53
N VAL A 195 -2.63 -11.29 10.54
CA VAL A 195 -3.15 -11.64 9.23
C VAL A 195 -3.01 -13.14 8.99
N LYS A 196 -3.88 -13.70 8.13
CA LYS A 196 -3.86 -15.11 7.72
C LYS A 196 -3.50 -15.23 6.26
N PHE A 197 -2.55 -16.09 5.94
CA PHE A 197 -2.24 -16.39 4.56
C PHE A 197 -3.31 -17.30 3.94
N THR A 198 -3.68 -17.01 2.70
CA THR A 198 -4.66 -17.80 1.96
C THR A 198 -4.05 -19.08 1.39
N GLU A 199 -4.83 -19.88 0.67
CA GLU A 199 -4.33 -21.06 -0.07
C GLU A 199 -3.41 -20.67 -1.23
N GLU A 200 -3.47 -19.41 -1.69
CA GLU A 200 -2.51 -18.85 -2.62
C GLU A 200 -1.11 -18.88 -2.00
N MET A 201 -0.17 -19.57 -2.67
CA MET A 201 1.14 -19.89 -2.12
C MET A 201 2.17 -18.78 -2.21
N PHE A 202 1.76 -17.52 -2.40
CA PHE A 202 2.67 -16.38 -2.54
C PHE A 202 3.65 -16.27 -1.36
N PHE A 203 3.14 -16.18 -0.14
CA PHE A 203 3.99 -16.04 1.04
C PHE A 203 4.87 -17.25 1.30
N GLY A 204 4.34 -18.46 1.13
CA GLY A 204 5.13 -19.70 1.26
C GLY A 204 6.19 -19.86 0.18
N ASN A 205 5.82 -19.66 -1.08
CA ASN A 205 6.70 -19.93 -2.22
C ASN A 205 7.67 -18.78 -2.53
N ARG A 206 7.25 -17.53 -2.35
CA ARG A 206 8.04 -16.35 -2.72
C ARG A 206 8.75 -15.74 -1.52
N VAL A 207 8.03 -15.43 -0.44
CA VAL A 207 8.57 -14.81 0.78
C VAL A 207 9.27 -15.81 1.69
N LYS A 208 9.03 -17.14 1.51
CA LYS A 208 9.65 -18.21 2.28
C LYS A 208 9.31 -18.19 3.77
N VAL A 209 8.04 -17.97 4.08
CA VAL A 209 7.49 -18.07 5.45
C VAL A 209 6.52 -19.22 5.57
N SER A 210 6.30 -19.73 6.80
CA SER A 210 5.31 -20.79 7.01
C SER A 210 3.92 -20.31 6.70
N ARG A 211 3.10 -21.17 6.08
CA ARG A 211 1.71 -20.88 5.77
C ARG A 211 0.83 -20.73 7.02
N GLU A 212 1.18 -21.45 8.07
CA GLU A 212 0.47 -21.44 9.34
C GLU A 212 0.83 -20.23 10.22
N LEU A 213 1.79 -19.44 9.78
CA LEU A 213 2.15 -18.21 10.48
C LEU A 213 1.02 -17.18 10.35
N GLU A 214 0.60 -16.63 11.48
CA GLU A 214 -0.31 -15.49 11.58
C GLU A 214 0.49 -14.26 12.07
N PRO A 215 1.28 -13.60 11.19
CA PRO A 215 2.13 -12.53 11.63
C PRO A 215 1.31 -11.32 12.06
N ILE A 216 1.75 -10.64 13.12
CA ILE A 216 1.20 -9.34 13.51
C ILE A 216 1.76 -8.28 12.56
N VAL A 217 0.87 -7.51 11.97
CA VAL A 217 1.16 -6.42 11.03
C VAL A 217 0.70 -5.07 11.56
N CYS A 218 1.22 -3.99 11.00
CA CYS A 218 0.88 -2.62 11.34
C CYS A 218 -0.08 -2.03 10.31
N SER A 219 -1.19 -1.44 10.76
CA SER A 219 -2.23 -0.86 9.90
C SER A 219 -2.73 0.49 10.40
N ILE A 220 -3.12 1.36 9.44
CA ILE A 220 -3.66 2.71 9.71
C ILE A 220 -4.84 3.01 8.76
N HIS A 221 -5.50 2.00 8.21
CA HIS A 221 -6.54 2.20 7.21
C HIS A 221 -7.95 1.95 7.76
N HIS A 222 -8.94 2.64 7.21
CA HIS A 222 -10.35 2.38 7.43
C HIS A 222 -11.08 1.93 6.16
N GLN A 223 -10.39 1.93 5.01
CA GLN A 223 -10.85 1.40 3.73
C GLN A 223 -10.20 0.07 3.42
N ALA A 224 -10.85 -0.77 2.61
CA ALA A 224 -10.33 -2.05 2.16
C ALA A 224 -10.92 -2.47 0.81
N ILE A 225 -10.37 -3.49 0.17
CA ILE A 225 -10.95 -4.10 -1.03
C ILE A 225 -12.34 -4.67 -0.70
N ASN A 226 -13.36 -4.25 -1.48
CA ASN A 226 -14.70 -4.84 -1.49
C ASN A 226 -14.78 -5.93 -2.56
N GLU A 227 -14.66 -5.56 -3.84
CA GLU A 227 -14.59 -6.50 -4.95
C GLU A 227 -13.14 -6.56 -5.44
N LEU A 228 -12.55 -7.74 -5.32
CA LEU A 228 -11.20 -7.97 -5.82
C LEU A 228 -11.23 -8.03 -7.35
N SER A 229 -10.39 -7.24 -7.99
CA SER A 229 -10.20 -7.28 -9.44
C SER A 229 -9.87 -8.70 -9.92
N PRO A 230 -10.43 -9.15 -11.05
CA PRO A 230 -10.17 -10.49 -11.59
C PRO A 230 -8.69 -10.72 -11.97
N ALA A 231 -7.89 -9.65 -12.08
CA ALA A 231 -6.45 -9.73 -12.35
C ALA A 231 -5.65 -10.32 -11.17
N PHE A 232 -6.17 -10.24 -9.94
CA PHE A 232 -5.47 -10.63 -8.72
C PHE A 232 -6.04 -11.88 -8.05
N SER A 233 -5.20 -12.55 -7.27
CA SER A 233 -5.58 -13.50 -6.22
C SER A 233 -5.31 -12.86 -4.86
N ALA A 234 -6.18 -13.09 -3.88
CA ALA A 234 -5.91 -12.75 -2.49
C ALA A 234 -4.84 -13.68 -1.92
N THR A 235 -3.80 -13.11 -1.29
CA THR A 235 -2.68 -13.86 -0.69
C THR A 235 -2.71 -13.86 0.82
N ALA A 236 -3.38 -12.87 1.42
CA ALA A 236 -3.63 -12.77 2.85
C ALA A 236 -4.99 -12.14 3.13
N THR A 237 -5.56 -12.45 4.30
CA THR A 237 -6.81 -11.86 4.81
C THR A 237 -6.64 -11.40 6.26
N SER A 238 -7.57 -10.55 6.73
CA SER A 238 -7.75 -10.24 8.15
C SER A 238 -8.04 -11.50 8.97
N TYR A 239 -7.93 -11.38 10.29
CA TYR A 239 -8.14 -12.51 11.22
C TYR A 239 -9.49 -13.20 11.04
N ASP A 240 -10.58 -12.44 10.81
CA ASP A 240 -11.93 -12.95 10.56
C ASP A 240 -12.21 -13.28 9.08
N GLY A 241 -11.25 -13.05 8.20
CA GLY A 241 -11.33 -13.36 6.76
C GLY A 241 -12.15 -12.38 5.92
N LYS A 242 -12.63 -11.26 6.48
CA LYS A 242 -13.51 -10.31 5.76
C LYS A 242 -12.74 -9.34 4.88
N ILE A 243 -11.49 -9.05 5.19
CA ILE A 243 -10.68 -8.05 4.53
C ILE A 243 -9.51 -8.71 3.81
N VAL A 244 -9.26 -8.30 2.57
CA VAL A 244 -8.09 -8.72 1.79
C VAL A 244 -6.89 -7.90 2.26
N GLU A 245 -5.88 -8.59 2.80
CA GLU A 245 -4.65 -8.00 3.35
C GLU A 245 -3.44 -8.13 2.43
N GLY A 246 -3.57 -8.92 1.37
CA GLY A 246 -2.52 -9.07 0.38
C GLY A 246 -3.06 -9.58 -0.94
N ILE A 247 -2.45 -9.14 -2.04
CA ILE A 247 -2.80 -9.54 -3.39
C ILE A 247 -1.54 -9.89 -4.19
N ALA A 248 -1.68 -10.81 -5.15
CA ALA A 248 -0.68 -11.10 -6.17
C ALA A 248 -1.34 -11.24 -7.54
N HIS A 249 -0.70 -10.70 -8.58
CA HIS A 249 -1.24 -10.73 -9.93
C HIS A 249 -1.13 -12.13 -10.54
N LYS A 250 -2.21 -12.61 -11.17
CA LYS A 250 -2.28 -13.97 -11.72
C LYS A 250 -1.32 -14.21 -12.91
N LYS A 251 -1.00 -13.17 -13.67
CA LYS A 251 -0.15 -13.26 -14.88
C LYS A 251 1.29 -12.79 -14.62
N TYR A 252 1.49 -11.74 -13.84
CA TYR A 252 2.79 -11.09 -13.67
C TYR A 252 3.39 -11.41 -12.29
N PRO A 253 4.48 -12.21 -12.22
CA PRO A 253 4.96 -12.78 -10.95
C PRO A 253 5.52 -11.74 -9.98
N ASN A 254 5.98 -10.58 -10.47
CA ASN A 254 6.55 -9.51 -9.65
C ASN A 254 5.57 -8.37 -9.38
N VAL A 255 4.26 -8.60 -9.59
CA VAL A 255 3.19 -7.66 -9.24
C VAL A 255 2.43 -8.20 -8.03
N PHE A 256 2.61 -7.57 -6.89
CA PHE A 256 2.04 -7.96 -5.59
C PHE A 256 1.92 -6.75 -4.68
N SER A 257 1.05 -6.81 -3.68
CA SER A 257 0.87 -5.70 -2.74
C SER A 257 0.26 -6.19 -1.42
N VAL A 258 0.44 -5.39 -0.35
CA VAL A 258 -0.14 -5.65 0.97
C VAL A 258 -0.90 -4.43 1.49
N GLN A 259 -1.95 -4.66 2.30
CA GLN A 259 -2.78 -3.61 2.87
C GLN A 259 -2.14 -2.96 4.10
N PHE A 260 -1.30 -3.69 4.80
CA PHE A 260 -0.56 -3.21 5.96
C PHE A 260 0.72 -2.44 5.57
N HIS A 261 1.39 -1.87 6.57
CA HIS A 261 2.55 -1.00 6.45
C HIS A 261 3.86 -1.67 6.89
N PRO A 262 4.55 -2.44 6.02
CA PRO A 262 5.85 -3.02 6.38
C PRO A 262 6.98 -1.98 6.42
N GLU A 263 6.76 -0.76 5.94
CA GLU A 263 7.77 0.31 5.86
C GLU A 263 7.92 1.12 7.16
N ILE A 264 7.05 0.93 8.15
CA ILE A 264 7.10 1.68 9.41
C ILE A 264 8.35 1.30 10.21
N PRO A 265 9.22 2.27 10.58
CA PRO A 265 10.47 1.99 11.30
C PRO A 265 10.28 1.31 12.65
N ASP A 266 9.20 1.60 13.36
CA ASP A 266 8.88 1.06 14.70
C ASP A 266 8.68 -0.47 14.71
N LEU A 267 8.53 -1.09 13.53
CA LEU A 267 8.51 -2.55 13.38
C LEU A 267 9.90 -3.18 13.57
N TYR A 268 10.99 -2.41 13.41
CA TYR A 268 12.37 -2.90 13.33
C TYR A 268 13.27 -2.46 14.46
N MET A 269 12.82 -1.52 15.28
CA MET A 269 13.61 -0.96 16.38
C MET A 269 12.75 -0.60 17.57
N GLU A 270 13.34 -0.64 18.75
CA GLU A 270 12.69 -0.13 19.95
C GLU A 270 12.57 1.39 19.87
N THR A 271 11.36 1.88 20.06
CA THR A 271 11.01 3.31 20.01
C THR A 271 10.26 3.72 21.27
N ALA A 272 9.26 4.61 21.17
CA ALA A 272 8.46 5.05 22.30
C ALA A 272 7.64 3.90 22.91
N LEU A 273 7.47 3.93 24.23
CA LEU A 273 6.52 3.09 24.96
C LEU A 273 5.11 3.68 24.77
N LEU A 274 4.25 2.97 24.08
CA LEU A 274 2.90 3.39 23.73
C LEU A 274 1.87 2.34 24.19
N ARG A 275 0.60 2.75 24.25
CA ARG A 275 -0.55 1.89 24.55
C ARG A 275 -1.49 1.83 23.37
N PHE A 276 -2.08 0.68 23.08
CA PHE A 276 -3.17 0.63 22.11
C PHE A 276 -4.47 1.20 22.69
N ALA A 277 -4.86 0.74 23.87
CA ALA A 277 -6.01 1.25 24.61
C ALA A 277 -5.53 1.94 25.91
N PRO A 278 -6.33 2.86 26.50
CA PRO A 278 -5.95 3.59 27.71
C PRO A 278 -5.53 2.70 28.89
N GLU A 279 -6.11 1.50 29.00
CA GLU A 279 -5.87 0.56 30.10
C GLU A 279 -4.71 -0.42 29.84
N ASP A 280 -4.12 -0.40 28.63
CA ASP A 280 -3.04 -1.30 28.28
C ASP A 280 -1.73 -0.90 28.99
N THR A 281 -0.89 -1.89 29.27
CA THR A 281 0.49 -1.65 29.67
C THR A 281 1.29 -1.07 28.52
N PRO A 282 2.05 0.03 28.70
CA PRO A 282 2.88 0.59 27.66
C PRO A 282 3.93 -0.41 27.15
N ALA A 283 4.08 -0.50 25.84
CA ALA A 283 5.07 -1.35 25.15
C ALA A 283 5.53 -0.66 23.86
N THR A 284 6.67 -1.08 23.31
CA THR A 284 7.09 -0.64 21.98
C THR A 284 6.37 -1.46 20.91
N VAL A 285 6.14 -0.89 19.73
CA VAL A 285 5.56 -1.62 18.59
C VAL A 285 6.40 -2.87 18.30
N HIS A 286 7.74 -2.72 18.28
CA HIS A 286 8.67 -3.83 18.05
C HIS A 286 8.51 -4.99 19.04
N SER A 287 8.36 -4.69 20.35
CA SER A 287 8.22 -5.73 21.37
C SER A 287 6.89 -6.49 21.28
N ILE A 288 5.79 -5.81 20.84
CA ILE A 288 4.46 -6.43 20.68
C ILE A 288 4.44 -7.47 19.54
N LEU A 289 5.22 -7.25 18.46
CA LEU A 289 5.25 -8.16 17.32
C LEU A 289 5.66 -9.58 17.70
N GLY A 290 6.58 -9.71 18.66
CA GLY A 290 7.22 -11.00 18.94
C GLY A 290 8.14 -11.45 17.78
N LYS A 291 8.98 -12.43 18.06
CA LYS A 291 10.08 -12.86 17.17
C LYS A 291 9.60 -13.30 15.77
N GLU A 292 8.54 -14.08 15.70
CA GLU A 292 8.05 -14.63 14.42
C GLU A 292 7.54 -13.54 13.47
N SER A 293 6.84 -12.53 14.00
CA SER A 293 6.36 -11.40 13.19
C SER A 293 7.51 -10.46 12.79
N GLN A 294 8.49 -10.25 13.68
CA GLN A 294 9.71 -9.51 13.33
C GLN A 294 10.47 -10.18 12.17
N GLU A 295 10.66 -11.50 12.24
CA GLU A 295 11.28 -12.27 11.15
C GLU A 295 10.48 -12.22 9.85
N PHE A 296 9.14 -12.23 9.93
CA PHE A 296 8.27 -12.07 8.76
C PHE A 296 8.53 -10.75 8.05
N HIS A 297 8.54 -9.62 8.76
CA HIS A 297 8.78 -8.31 8.17
C HIS A 297 10.16 -8.20 7.52
N ILE A 298 11.19 -8.79 8.14
CA ILE A 298 12.54 -8.83 7.55
C ILE A 298 12.54 -9.65 6.26
N LYS A 299 11.95 -10.84 6.24
CA LYS A 299 11.87 -11.70 5.05
C LYS A 299 11.08 -11.05 3.92
N TYR A 300 10.03 -10.30 4.23
CA TYR A 300 9.27 -9.57 3.23
C TYR A 300 10.11 -8.52 2.51
N TRP A 301 10.93 -7.77 3.24
CA TRP A 301 11.88 -6.83 2.64
C TRP A 301 13.05 -7.51 1.92
N GLU A 302 13.53 -8.65 2.41
CA GLU A 302 14.53 -9.47 1.71
C GLU A 302 13.99 -9.96 0.37
N PHE A 303 12.72 -10.37 0.33
CA PHE A 303 12.04 -10.75 -0.92
C PHE A 303 11.96 -9.57 -1.90
N ILE A 304 11.47 -8.39 -1.48
CA ILE A 304 11.41 -7.19 -2.34
C ILE A 304 12.82 -6.84 -2.85
N SER A 305 13.82 -6.82 -1.97
CA SER A 305 15.21 -6.52 -2.34
C SER A 305 15.77 -7.53 -3.34
N GLY A 306 15.44 -8.81 -3.19
CA GLY A 306 15.82 -9.87 -4.12
C GLY A 306 15.25 -9.63 -5.52
N VAL A 307 13.95 -9.28 -5.61
CA VAL A 307 13.30 -8.99 -6.90
C VAL A 307 13.96 -7.78 -7.58
N ILE A 308 14.24 -6.70 -6.84
CA ILE A 308 14.93 -5.52 -7.38
C ILE A 308 16.33 -5.89 -7.89
N GLY A 309 17.10 -6.66 -7.12
CA GLY A 309 18.44 -7.09 -7.48
C GLY A 309 18.48 -7.97 -8.74
N GLU A 310 17.50 -8.89 -8.88
CA GLU A 310 17.35 -9.72 -10.08
C GLU A 310 17.05 -8.88 -11.33
N GLN A 311 16.19 -7.86 -11.21
CA GLN A 311 15.85 -6.97 -12.33
C GLN A 311 17.00 -6.03 -12.70
N ALA A 312 17.72 -5.50 -11.72
CA ALA A 312 18.87 -4.62 -11.95
C ALA A 312 20.08 -5.35 -12.59
N SER A 313 20.10 -6.68 -12.56
CA SER A 313 21.17 -7.52 -13.13
C SER A 313 20.93 -7.93 -14.58
N LYS A 314 19.73 -7.67 -15.12
CA LYS A 314 19.34 -7.95 -16.52
C LYS A 314 19.71 -6.80 -17.44
#